data_45f581213abd90a3cf9d6b8cc943fecd
#
_entry.id   45f581213abd90a3cf9d6b8cc943fecd
#
_cell.length_a   1.000
_cell.length_b   1.000
_cell.length_c   1.000
_cell.angle_alpha   90.00
_cell.angle_beta   90.00
_cell.angle_gamma   90.00
#
_symmetry.space_group_name_H-M   'P 1'
#
loop_
_entity.id
_entity.type
_entity.pdbx_description
1 polymer ?
#
loop_
_entity_poly.entity_id
_entity_poly.type
_entity_poly.pdbx_seq_one_letter_code
_entity_poly.pdbx_strand_id
1 'polypeptide(L)'
;GLIASPASGIQSVSDLKGKKLGIAGGPVDKSWVILQAYAKEKLDMNLKDEVEIVFAAPAVINEQMMEGKIDAVLNFWHFNARLKAAGMNEVISVKDVLSELNLNSQTPLLGWVFDKGWAEENTKAITAFLDTSFATKEILLNDLGNWEKLKKRMKAEENDILFTTLRDAYRDGIVGKFTKDHASSANKVFSVMATIGGEKLVGSAKTLDPDTFWGAYIE
;
A
#
# COMPACT_ATOMS: atom_id res chain seq x y z
N GLY A 1 -4.74 -2.73 0.51
CA GLY A 1 -5.73 -3.78 0.20
C GLY A 1 -7.14 -3.24 0.23
N LEU A 2 -8.03 -3.99 -0.35
CA LEU A 2 -9.48 -3.75 -0.36
C LEU A 2 -10.10 -4.46 0.84
N ILE A 3 -10.75 -3.69 1.71
CA ILE A 3 -11.47 -4.20 2.88
C ILE A 3 -12.97 -4.00 2.66
N ALA A 4 -13.77 -5.00 3.01
CA ALA A 4 -15.23 -4.93 2.91
C ALA A 4 -15.91 -5.22 4.26
N SER A 5 -17.08 -4.61 4.47
CA SER A 5 -17.95 -4.94 5.57
C SER A 5 -18.54 -6.34 5.37
N PRO A 6 -18.59 -7.19 6.39
CA PRO A 6 -19.29 -8.48 6.29
C PRO A 6 -20.75 -8.35 5.84
N ALA A 7 -21.41 -7.27 6.23
CA ALA A 7 -22.80 -6.98 5.85
C ALA A 7 -22.99 -6.58 4.38
N SER A 8 -21.91 -6.16 3.67
CA SER A 8 -21.98 -5.74 2.27
C SER A 8 -22.20 -6.89 1.28
N GLY A 9 -21.84 -8.12 1.71
CA GLY A 9 -21.85 -9.30 0.86
C GLY A 9 -20.70 -9.37 -0.17
N ILE A 10 -19.73 -8.43 -0.12
CA ILE A 10 -18.60 -8.37 -1.05
C ILE A 10 -17.57 -9.44 -0.66
N GLN A 11 -17.29 -10.38 -1.56
CA GLN A 11 -16.29 -11.44 -1.43
C GLN A 11 -15.20 -11.35 -2.50
N SER A 12 -15.45 -10.64 -3.58
CA SER A 12 -14.52 -10.43 -4.70
C SER A 12 -14.61 -9.01 -5.25
N VAL A 13 -13.66 -8.63 -6.11
CA VAL A 13 -13.68 -7.31 -6.77
C VAL A 13 -14.90 -7.16 -7.69
N SER A 14 -15.39 -8.26 -8.26
CA SER A 14 -16.60 -8.25 -9.12
C SER A 14 -17.87 -7.85 -8.36
N ASP A 15 -17.92 -8.10 -7.05
CA ASP A 15 -19.07 -7.74 -6.20
C ASP A 15 -19.15 -6.25 -5.88
N LEU A 16 -18.13 -5.47 -6.28
CA LEU A 16 -18.14 -4.02 -6.10
C LEU A 16 -19.16 -3.30 -7.01
N LYS A 17 -19.69 -3.96 -8.02
CA LYS A 17 -20.67 -3.35 -8.94
C LYS A 17 -21.88 -2.82 -8.17
N GLY A 18 -22.17 -1.53 -8.35
CA GLY A 18 -23.26 -0.83 -7.67
C GLY A 18 -23.03 -0.60 -6.17
N LYS A 19 -21.85 -0.90 -5.64
CA LYS A 19 -21.48 -0.68 -4.23
C LYS A 19 -20.78 0.66 -4.04
N LYS A 20 -20.78 1.12 -2.80
CA LYS A 20 -20.12 2.33 -2.37
C LYS A 20 -18.71 2.05 -1.90
N LEU A 21 -17.72 2.53 -2.65
CA LEU A 21 -16.30 2.32 -2.42
C LEU A 21 -15.61 3.58 -1.92
N GLY A 22 -15.09 3.55 -0.71
CA GLY A 22 -14.24 4.60 -0.17
C GLY A 22 -12.79 4.44 -0.63
N ILE A 23 -12.17 5.52 -1.11
CA ILE A 23 -10.78 5.52 -1.56
C ILE A 23 -10.01 6.62 -0.82
N ALA A 24 -9.01 6.23 -0.06
CA ALA A 24 -8.13 7.15 0.65
C ALA A 24 -7.15 7.81 -0.33
N GLY A 25 -6.96 9.13 -0.20
CA GLY A 25 -5.94 9.87 -0.96
C GLY A 25 -6.40 10.44 -2.31
N GLY A 26 -7.48 9.94 -2.90
CA GLY A 26 -8.08 10.53 -4.10
C GLY A 26 -7.86 9.77 -5.42
N PRO A 27 -8.22 10.38 -6.57
CA PRO A 27 -8.30 9.69 -7.86
C PRO A 27 -6.97 9.14 -8.40
N VAL A 28 -5.85 9.66 -7.91
CA VAL A 28 -4.49 9.27 -8.32
C VAL A 28 -3.79 8.39 -7.27
N ASP A 29 -4.52 7.86 -6.28
CA ASP A 29 -3.95 6.90 -5.34
C ASP A 29 -3.42 5.66 -6.07
N LYS A 30 -2.20 5.23 -5.72
CA LYS A 30 -1.52 4.12 -6.41
C LYS A 30 -2.31 2.81 -6.34
N SER A 31 -2.83 2.48 -5.17
CA SER A 31 -3.57 1.23 -4.97
C SER A 31 -4.86 1.23 -5.76
N TRP A 32 -5.52 2.39 -5.85
CA TRP A 32 -6.72 2.57 -6.67
C TRP A 32 -6.44 2.38 -8.16
N VAL A 33 -5.35 2.98 -8.66
CA VAL A 33 -4.96 2.84 -10.08
C VAL A 33 -4.59 1.40 -10.42
N ILE A 34 -3.88 0.71 -9.52
CA ILE A 34 -3.52 -0.70 -9.69
C ILE A 34 -4.79 -1.60 -9.64
N LEU A 35 -5.73 -1.33 -8.75
CA LEU A 35 -7.00 -2.07 -8.69
C LEU A 35 -7.85 -1.88 -9.95
N GLN A 36 -7.85 -0.67 -10.53
CA GLN A 36 -8.51 -0.43 -11.83
C GLN A 36 -7.88 -1.24 -12.97
N ALA A 37 -6.53 -1.33 -12.99
CA ALA A 37 -5.82 -2.15 -13.97
C ALA A 37 -6.25 -3.60 -13.88
N TYR A 38 -6.28 -4.14 -12.67
CA TYR A 38 -6.72 -5.51 -12.39
C TYR A 38 -8.17 -5.75 -12.84
N ALA A 39 -9.10 -4.89 -12.42
CA ALA A 39 -10.51 -5.03 -12.76
C ALA A 39 -10.74 -4.98 -14.27
N LYS A 40 -10.04 -4.10 -14.98
CA LYS A 40 -10.13 -4.00 -16.43
C LYS A 40 -9.54 -5.22 -17.14
N GLU A 41 -8.36 -5.68 -16.71
CA GLU A 41 -7.63 -6.77 -17.41
C GLU A 41 -8.23 -8.16 -17.13
N LYS A 42 -8.62 -8.42 -15.87
CA LYS A 42 -9.03 -9.75 -15.43
C LYS A 42 -10.54 -9.94 -15.36
N LEU A 43 -11.30 -8.86 -15.20
CA LEU A 43 -12.75 -8.93 -14.96
C LEU A 43 -13.57 -8.21 -16.05
N ASP A 44 -12.92 -7.60 -17.04
CA ASP A 44 -13.54 -6.73 -18.06
C ASP A 44 -14.46 -5.66 -17.43
N MET A 45 -14.03 -5.11 -16.28
CA MET A 45 -14.83 -4.21 -15.45
C MET A 45 -14.21 -2.82 -15.37
N ASN A 46 -14.99 -1.79 -15.63
CA ASN A 46 -14.57 -0.40 -15.43
C ASN A 46 -15.05 0.11 -14.07
N LEU A 47 -14.23 0.00 -13.06
CA LEU A 47 -14.58 0.40 -11.70
C LEU A 47 -15.05 1.86 -11.58
N LYS A 48 -14.56 2.77 -12.43
CA LYS A 48 -14.97 4.18 -12.38
C LYS A 48 -16.44 4.38 -12.72
N ASP A 49 -16.98 3.53 -13.57
CA ASP A 49 -18.35 3.65 -14.07
C ASP A 49 -19.32 2.73 -13.31
N GLU A 50 -18.77 1.73 -12.60
CA GLU A 50 -19.59 0.66 -12.02
C GLU A 50 -19.70 0.72 -10.50
N VAL A 51 -18.95 1.61 -9.82
CA VAL A 51 -19.00 1.79 -8.36
C VAL A 51 -19.32 3.24 -7.98
N GLU A 52 -19.99 3.43 -6.84
CA GLU A 52 -20.15 4.76 -6.24
C GLU A 52 -18.87 5.11 -5.46
N ILE A 53 -18.06 6.02 -6.01
CA ILE A 53 -16.75 6.35 -5.44
C ILE A 53 -16.85 7.49 -4.46
N VAL A 54 -16.24 7.32 -3.27
CA VAL A 54 -16.09 8.36 -2.25
C VAL A 54 -14.59 8.59 -1.99
N PHE A 55 -14.08 9.77 -2.36
CA PHE A 55 -12.73 10.18 -2.03
C PHE A 55 -12.71 11.02 -0.76
N ALA A 56 -11.92 10.61 0.23
CA ALA A 56 -11.70 11.42 1.43
C ALA A 56 -10.36 11.09 2.10
N ALA A 57 -10.05 11.83 3.18
CA ALA A 57 -8.88 11.54 4.00
C ALA A 57 -8.96 10.13 4.61
N PRO A 58 -7.84 9.43 4.81
CA PRO A 58 -7.81 8.05 5.28
C PRO A 58 -8.60 7.80 6.57
N ALA A 59 -8.51 8.71 7.54
CA ALA A 59 -9.25 8.59 8.81
C ALA A 59 -10.76 8.71 8.60
N VAL A 60 -11.21 9.66 7.76
CA VAL A 60 -12.63 9.89 7.45
C VAL A 60 -13.24 8.67 6.75
N ILE A 61 -12.53 8.12 5.75
CA ILE A 61 -12.97 6.88 5.07
C ILE A 61 -13.09 5.72 6.07
N ASN A 62 -12.15 5.62 7.01
CA ASN A 62 -12.19 4.58 8.03
C ASN A 62 -13.40 4.70 8.97
N GLU A 63 -13.72 5.93 9.38
CA GLU A 63 -14.91 6.22 10.20
C GLU A 63 -16.20 5.89 9.43
N GLN A 64 -16.32 6.33 8.17
CA GLN A 64 -17.49 6.02 7.33
C GLN A 64 -17.69 4.51 7.13
N MET A 65 -16.59 3.76 7.03
CA MET A 65 -16.64 2.30 6.96
C MET A 65 -17.15 1.69 8.26
N MET A 66 -16.66 2.16 9.40
CA MET A 66 -17.11 1.72 10.72
C MET A 66 -18.57 2.06 11.00
N GLU A 67 -19.06 3.16 10.47
CA GLU A 67 -20.46 3.61 10.57
C GLU A 67 -21.40 2.94 9.55
N GLY A 68 -20.87 2.08 8.66
CA GLY A 68 -21.66 1.41 7.61
C GLY A 68 -22.16 2.35 6.51
N LYS A 69 -21.52 3.51 6.32
CA LYS A 69 -21.87 4.48 5.28
C LYS A 69 -21.28 4.17 3.92
N ILE A 70 -20.29 3.28 3.87
CA ILE A 70 -19.64 2.73 2.68
C ILE A 70 -19.52 1.21 2.82
N ASP A 71 -19.55 0.49 1.70
CA ASP A 71 -19.59 -0.97 1.65
C ASP A 71 -18.19 -1.58 1.68
N ALA A 72 -17.24 -0.91 1.05
CA ALA A 72 -15.83 -1.32 0.98
C ALA A 72 -14.90 -0.11 0.98
N VAL A 73 -13.64 -0.35 1.30
CA VAL A 73 -12.61 0.70 1.36
C VAL A 73 -11.27 0.22 0.81
N LEU A 74 -10.63 1.10 0.05
CA LEU A 74 -9.22 1.00 -0.32
C LEU A 74 -8.44 2.03 0.49
N ASN A 75 -7.74 1.58 1.52
CA ASN A 75 -7.08 2.47 2.47
C ASN A 75 -5.63 2.02 2.76
N PHE A 76 -4.89 2.82 3.53
CA PHE A 76 -3.52 2.52 3.91
C PHE A 76 -3.46 1.36 4.90
N TRP A 77 -2.36 0.62 4.90
CA TRP A 77 -2.19 -0.62 5.63
C TRP A 77 -2.61 -0.55 7.11
N HIS A 78 -2.28 0.54 7.82
CA HIS A 78 -2.59 0.68 9.24
C HIS A 78 -4.06 1.00 9.53
N PHE A 79 -4.78 1.61 8.58
CA PHE A 79 -6.23 1.77 8.67
C PHE A 79 -6.92 0.45 8.33
N ASN A 80 -6.45 -0.26 7.31
CA ASN A 80 -6.95 -1.60 6.98
C ASN A 80 -6.76 -2.58 8.14
N ALA A 81 -5.61 -2.56 8.81
CA ALA A 81 -5.38 -3.39 10.00
C ALA A 81 -6.37 -3.08 11.13
N ARG A 82 -6.74 -1.80 11.32
CA ARG A 82 -7.77 -1.40 12.30
C ARG A 82 -9.16 -1.92 11.93
N LEU A 83 -9.53 -1.86 10.66
CA LEU A 83 -10.80 -2.42 10.17
C LEU A 83 -10.83 -3.94 10.31
N LYS A 84 -9.74 -4.62 9.99
CA LYS A 84 -9.60 -6.08 10.19
C LYS A 84 -9.73 -6.46 11.67
N ALA A 85 -9.09 -5.71 12.56
CA ALA A 85 -9.23 -5.90 14.01
C ALA A 85 -10.66 -5.65 14.52
N ALA A 86 -11.45 -4.86 13.80
CA ALA A 86 -12.87 -4.62 14.05
C ALA A 86 -13.81 -5.63 13.37
N GLY A 87 -13.28 -6.70 12.75
CA GLY A 87 -14.06 -7.77 12.14
C GLY A 87 -14.42 -7.56 10.66
N MET A 88 -13.80 -6.60 9.98
CA MET A 88 -13.96 -6.43 8.53
C MET A 88 -13.09 -7.42 7.77
N ASN A 89 -13.51 -7.79 6.55
CA ASN A 89 -12.84 -8.77 5.71
C ASN A 89 -11.91 -8.12 4.69
N GLU A 90 -10.71 -8.66 4.51
CA GLU A 90 -9.87 -8.34 3.37
C GLU A 90 -10.34 -9.14 2.15
N VAL A 91 -10.76 -8.44 1.11
CA VAL A 91 -11.24 -9.03 -0.15
C VAL A 91 -10.07 -9.40 -1.04
N ILE A 92 -9.09 -8.49 -1.18
CA ILE A 92 -7.86 -8.70 -1.94
C ILE A 92 -6.78 -7.75 -1.44
N SER A 93 -5.57 -8.25 -1.28
CA SER A 93 -4.42 -7.41 -0.97
C SER A 93 -3.84 -6.76 -2.24
N VAL A 94 -3.07 -5.67 -2.09
CA VAL A 94 -2.33 -5.10 -3.24
C VAL A 94 -1.27 -6.08 -3.76
N LYS A 95 -0.69 -6.92 -2.91
CA LYS A 95 0.24 -7.97 -3.31
C LYS A 95 -0.42 -8.98 -4.24
N ASP A 96 -1.64 -9.42 -3.91
CA ASP A 96 -2.39 -10.36 -4.76
C ASP A 96 -2.78 -9.70 -6.08
N VAL A 97 -3.22 -8.44 -6.06
CA VAL A 97 -3.52 -7.68 -7.29
C VAL A 97 -2.30 -7.58 -8.20
N LEU A 98 -1.11 -7.30 -7.65
CA LEU A 98 0.13 -7.30 -8.43
C LEU A 98 0.44 -8.67 -9.03
N SER A 99 0.28 -9.75 -8.25
CA SER A 99 0.48 -11.12 -8.72
C SER A 99 -0.45 -11.48 -9.87
N GLU A 100 -1.74 -11.15 -9.76
CA GLU A 100 -2.75 -11.38 -10.79
C GLU A 100 -2.44 -10.61 -12.08
N LEU A 101 -1.80 -9.44 -11.97
CA LEU A 101 -1.30 -8.66 -13.11
C LEU A 101 0.06 -9.16 -13.65
N ASN A 102 0.55 -10.30 -13.19
CA ASN A 102 1.87 -10.85 -13.51
C ASN A 102 3.03 -9.88 -13.17
N LEU A 103 2.83 -9.07 -12.13
CA LEU A 103 3.84 -8.19 -11.55
C LEU A 103 4.42 -8.82 -10.27
N ASN A 104 5.61 -8.40 -9.87
CA ASN A 104 6.21 -8.90 -8.65
C ASN A 104 5.47 -8.34 -7.41
N SER A 105 4.83 -9.23 -6.65
CA SER A 105 4.09 -8.89 -5.42
C SER A 105 4.96 -8.31 -4.31
N GLN A 106 6.27 -8.52 -4.36
CA GLN A 106 7.24 -7.96 -3.42
C GLN A 106 7.77 -6.58 -3.85
N THR A 107 7.23 -6.00 -4.93
CA THR A 107 7.63 -4.66 -5.38
C THR A 107 7.37 -3.63 -4.28
N PRO A 108 8.39 -2.94 -3.75
CA PRO A 108 8.19 -1.89 -2.75
C PRO A 108 7.48 -0.68 -3.38
N LEU A 109 6.32 -0.32 -2.85
CA LEU A 109 5.55 0.84 -3.31
C LEU A 109 5.88 2.14 -2.57
N LEU A 110 6.69 2.06 -1.52
CA LEU A 110 7.16 3.17 -0.70
C LEU A 110 8.67 3.08 -0.50
N GLY A 111 9.30 4.25 -0.36
CA GLY A 111 10.74 4.34 -0.11
C GLY A 111 11.11 5.66 0.57
N TRP A 112 12.34 5.75 1.03
CA TRP A 112 12.92 7.00 1.46
C TRP A 112 13.23 7.87 0.25
N VAL A 113 12.90 9.15 0.33
CA VAL A 113 13.14 10.13 -0.72
C VAL A 113 14.10 11.19 -0.18
N PHE A 114 15.13 11.49 -0.94
CA PHE A 114 16.14 12.48 -0.58
C PHE A 114 16.72 13.14 -1.85
N ASP A 115 17.32 14.31 -1.68
CA ASP A 115 18.01 15.01 -2.76
C ASP A 115 19.31 14.27 -3.14
N LYS A 116 19.52 14.02 -4.43
CA LYS A 116 20.67 13.27 -4.95
C LYS A 116 21.99 13.99 -4.66
N GLY A 117 22.06 15.31 -4.94
CA GLY A 117 23.26 16.09 -4.73
C GLY A 117 23.66 16.11 -3.24
N TRP A 118 22.67 16.34 -2.36
CA TRP A 118 22.90 16.25 -0.92
C TRP A 118 23.41 14.87 -0.49
N ALA A 119 22.84 13.80 -1.01
CA ALA A 119 23.26 12.43 -0.67
C ALA A 119 24.69 12.12 -1.13
N GLU A 120 25.09 12.61 -2.30
CA GLU A 120 26.45 12.47 -2.83
C GLU A 120 27.48 13.22 -1.98
N GLU A 121 27.14 14.42 -1.53
CA GLU A 121 28.00 15.21 -0.61
C GLU A 121 28.02 14.66 0.82
N ASN A 122 26.95 13.95 1.24
CA ASN A 122 26.77 13.42 2.60
C ASN A 122 26.65 11.90 2.65
N THR A 123 27.36 11.18 1.80
CA THR A 123 27.26 9.71 1.62
C THR A 123 27.30 8.94 2.94
N LYS A 124 28.20 9.31 3.86
CA LYS A 124 28.31 8.66 5.18
C LYS A 124 27.02 8.80 5.99
N ALA A 125 26.40 9.98 5.98
CA ALA A 125 25.21 10.25 6.77
C ALA A 125 23.99 9.49 6.20
N ILE A 126 23.76 9.54 4.89
CA ILE A 126 22.64 8.86 4.26
C ILE A 126 22.79 7.33 4.35
N THR A 127 23.99 6.79 4.16
CA THR A 127 24.24 5.36 4.33
C THR A 127 23.97 4.91 5.76
N ALA A 128 24.46 5.63 6.76
CA ALA A 128 24.20 5.30 8.17
C ALA A 128 22.70 5.36 8.51
N PHE A 129 21.95 6.31 7.94
CA PHE A 129 20.50 6.39 8.10
C PHE A 129 19.81 5.16 7.48
N LEU A 130 20.17 4.78 6.25
CA LEU A 130 19.57 3.65 5.55
C LEU A 130 19.90 2.33 6.27
N ASP A 131 21.14 2.11 6.67
CA ASP A 131 21.59 0.94 7.44
C ASP A 131 20.82 0.82 8.76
N THR A 132 20.66 1.94 9.49
CA THR A 132 19.90 1.97 10.73
C THR A 132 18.42 1.66 10.49
N SER A 133 17.86 2.17 9.40
CA SER A 133 16.47 1.88 9.00
C SER A 133 16.27 0.40 8.73
N PHE A 134 17.18 -0.24 7.99
CA PHE A 134 17.11 -1.69 7.73
C PHE A 134 17.33 -2.52 8.99
N ALA A 135 18.34 -2.22 9.80
CA ALA A 135 18.58 -2.91 11.07
C ALA A 135 17.35 -2.81 12.00
N THR A 136 16.69 -1.65 12.05
CA THR A 136 15.46 -1.48 12.83
C THR A 136 14.32 -2.37 12.30
N LYS A 137 14.16 -2.46 10.98
CA LYS A 137 13.16 -3.35 10.37
C LYS A 137 13.44 -4.82 10.67
N GLU A 138 14.70 -5.24 10.66
CA GLU A 138 15.10 -6.61 11.03
C GLU A 138 14.77 -6.92 12.50
N ILE A 139 15.01 -5.98 13.42
CA ILE A 139 14.62 -6.12 14.81
C ILE A 139 13.08 -6.28 14.92
N LEU A 140 12.32 -5.42 14.26
CA LEU A 140 10.86 -5.49 14.28
C LEU A 140 10.30 -6.76 13.61
N LEU A 141 11.02 -7.32 12.65
CA LEU A 141 10.64 -8.57 12.00
C LEU A 141 10.88 -9.78 12.92
N ASN A 142 11.99 -9.81 13.65
CA ASN A 142 12.48 -11.01 14.33
C ASN A 142 12.23 -10.99 15.85
N ASP A 143 12.12 -9.83 16.48
CA ASP A 143 11.93 -9.69 17.92
C ASP A 143 10.55 -9.16 18.28
N LEU A 144 9.65 -10.07 18.67
CA LEU A 144 8.29 -9.72 19.07
C LEU A 144 8.25 -8.91 20.38
N GLY A 145 9.23 -9.06 21.26
CA GLY A 145 9.28 -8.36 22.55
C GLY A 145 9.43 -6.84 22.40
N ASN A 146 10.08 -6.38 21.33
CA ASN A 146 10.21 -4.95 21.08
C ASN A 146 8.88 -4.28 20.67
N TRP A 147 7.91 -5.05 20.17
CA TRP A 147 6.60 -4.51 19.83
C TRP A 147 5.80 -4.04 21.05
N GLU A 148 5.98 -4.66 22.20
CA GLU A 148 5.32 -4.25 23.45
C GLU A 148 5.61 -2.78 23.78
N LYS A 149 6.82 -2.29 23.51
CA LYS A 149 7.23 -0.90 23.73
C LYS A 149 6.48 0.09 22.79
N LEU A 150 5.88 -0.43 21.73
CA LEU A 150 5.18 0.36 20.70
C LEU A 150 3.67 0.42 20.92
N LYS A 151 3.08 -0.37 21.83
CA LYS A 151 1.63 -0.43 22.07
C LYS A 151 1.00 0.95 22.23
N LYS A 152 1.60 1.82 23.03
CA LYS A 152 1.13 3.19 23.23
C LYS A 152 1.12 4.01 21.94
N ARG A 153 2.21 3.96 21.17
CA ARG A 153 2.30 4.64 19.87
C ARG A 153 1.30 4.11 18.85
N MET A 154 1.02 2.81 18.91
CA MET A 154 0.03 2.13 18.08
C MET A 154 -1.41 2.42 18.52
N LYS A 155 -1.63 3.02 19.71
CA LYS A 155 -2.93 3.21 20.36
C LYS A 155 -3.67 1.87 20.51
N ALA A 156 -2.98 0.87 21.01
CA ALA A 156 -3.46 -0.52 21.15
C ALA A 156 -3.15 -1.10 22.55
N GLU A 157 -3.02 -0.24 23.57
CA GLU A 157 -2.63 -0.64 24.94
C GLU A 157 -3.66 -1.58 25.59
N GLU A 158 -4.93 -1.36 25.32
CA GLU A 158 -6.05 -2.12 25.90
C GLU A 158 -6.74 -3.05 24.90
N ASN A 159 -6.13 -3.27 23.72
CA ASN A 159 -6.74 -4.08 22.67
C ASN A 159 -5.68 -4.96 21.97
N ASP A 160 -5.55 -6.19 22.49
CA ASP A 160 -4.56 -7.15 21.97
C ASP A 160 -4.85 -7.61 20.54
N ILE A 161 -6.12 -7.64 20.11
CA ILE A 161 -6.47 -7.96 18.71
C ILE A 161 -5.96 -6.86 17.81
N LEU A 162 -6.20 -5.61 18.16
CA LEU A 162 -5.69 -4.47 17.40
C LEU A 162 -4.17 -4.44 17.37
N PHE A 163 -3.52 -4.69 18.52
CA PHE A 163 -2.08 -4.73 18.64
C PHE A 163 -1.47 -5.79 17.71
N THR A 164 -1.94 -7.03 17.80
CA THR A 164 -1.43 -8.12 16.98
C THR A 164 -1.69 -7.90 15.49
N THR A 165 -2.88 -7.43 15.13
CA THR A 165 -3.22 -7.15 13.72
C THR A 165 -2.33 -6.06 13.12
N LEU A 166 -2.09 -4.96 13.85
CA LEU A 166 -1.19 -3.88 13.39
C LEU A 166 0.27 -4.34 13.30
N ARG A 167 0.74 -5.07 14.30
CA ARG A 167 2.11 -5.65 14.31
C ARG A 167 2.34 -6.54 13.10
N ASP A 168 1.42 -7.48 12.89
CA ASP A 168 1.58 -8.49 11.85
C ASP A 168 1.43 -7.88 10.45
N ALA A 169 0.52 -6.92 10.27
CA ALA A 169 0.41 -6.16 9.02
C ALA A 169 1.66 -5.33 8.70
N TYR A 170 2.31 -4.74 9.72
CA TYR A 170 3.58 -4.05 9.51
C TYR A 170 4.70 -5.01 9.13
N ARG A 171 4.82 -6.14 9.84
CA ARG A 171 5.84 -7.16 9.60
C ARG A 171 5.72 -7.77 8.20
N ASP A 172 4.49 -8.04 7.75
CA ASP A 172 4.23 -8.51 6.39
C ASP A 172 4.68 -7.52 5.31
N GLY A 173 4.64 -6.24 5.60
CA GLY A 173 5.08 -5.16 4.71
C GLY A 173 6.57 -4.86 4.74
N ILE A 174 7.37 -5.50 5.60
CA ILE A 174 8.81 -5.27 5.66
C ILE A 174 9.47 -5.84 4.40
N VAL A 175 10.11 -4.97 3.64
CA VAL A 175 10.96 -5.34 2.52
C VAL A 175 12.41 -5.33 3.02
N GLY A 176 13.17 -6.36 2.64
CA GLY A 176 14.60 -6.44 2.90
C GLY A 176 15.40 -5.41 2.07
N LYS A 177 16.67 -5.68 1.86
CA LYS A 177 17.53 -4.80 1.08
C LYS A 177 17.00 -4.60 -0.35
N PHE A 178 17.14 -3.38 -0.84
CA PHE A 178 16.68 -3.02 -2.17
C PHE A 178 17.67 -3.50 -3.24
N THR A 179 17.19 -4.22 -4.23
CA THR A 179 18.00 -4.85 -5.28
C THR A 179 17.64 -4.30 -6.66
N LYS A 180 18.45 -4.61 -7.67
CA LYS A 180 18.14 -4.29 -9.08
C LYS A 180 16.81 -4.90 -9.55
N ASP A 181 16.44 -6.07 -9.02
CA ASP A 181 15.15 -6.70 -9.34
C ASP A 181 13.98 -5.89 -8.80
N HIS A 182 14.12 -5.28 -7.62
CA HIS A 182 13.12 -4.36 -7.09
C HIS A 182 12.97 -3.10 -7.96
N ALA A 183 14.08 -2.54 -8.46
CA ALA A 183 14.06 -1.39 -9.36
C ALA A 183 13.35 -1.74 -10.70
N SER A 184 13.69 -2.90 -11.28
CA SER A 184 13.05 -3.40 -12.49
C SER A 184 11.55 -3.62 -12.30
N SER A 185 11.16 -4.22 -11.16
CA SER A 185 9.76 -4.46 -10.82
C SER A 185 8.99 -3.16 -10.61
N ALA A 186 9.59 -2.19 -9.93
CA ALA A 186 9.00 -0.86 -9.75
C ALA A 186 8.73 -0.15 -11.10
N ASN A 187 9.65 -0.28 -12.06
CA ASN A 187 9.45 0.27 -13.41
C ASN A 187 8.27 -0.39 -14.14
N LYS A 188 8.07 -1.70 -13.99
CA LYS A 188 6.89 -2.39 -14.56
C LYS A 188 5.58 -1.90 -13.92
N VAL A 189 5.54 -1.77 -12.60
CA VAL A 189 4.38 -1.21 -11.89
C VAL A 189 4.12 0.23 -12.35
N PHE A 190 5.17 1.05 -12.49
CA PHE A 190 5.04 2.41 -13.00
C PHE A 190 4.42 2.46 -14.40
N SER A 191 4.82 1.55 -15.29
CA SER A 191 4.27 1.49 -16.66
C SER A 191 2.77 1.16 -16.67
N VAL A 192 2.31 0.27 -15.78
CA VAL A 192 0.87 0.01 -15.59
C VAL A 192 0.16 1.26 -15.07
N MET A 193 0.75 1.93 -14.08
CA MET A 193 0.20 3.18 -13.54
C MET A 193 0.13 4.29 -14.59
N ALA A 194 1.15 4.42 -15.44
CA ALA A 194 1.17 5.38 -16.55
C ALA A 194 0.06 5.11 -17.57
N THR A 195 -0.20 3.83 -17.86
CA THR A 195 -1.25 3.42 -18.79
C THR A 195 -2.66 3.72 -18.28
N ILE A 196 -2.93 3.43 -17.01
CA ILE A 196 -4.26 3.56 -16.40
C ILE A 196 -4.51 4.96 -15.83
N GLY A 197 -3.52 5.52 -15.12
CA GLY A 197 -3.61 6.83 -14.46
C GLY A 197 -3.34 8.01 -15.37
N GLY A 198 -2.60 7.77 -16.47
CA GLY A 198 -2.24 8.78 -17.45
C GLY A 198 -1.39 9.92 -16.89
N GLU A 199 -1.32 11.02 -17.63
CA GLU A 199 -0.46 12.19 -17.30
C GLU A 199 -0.80 12.86 -15.96
N LYS A 200 -2.03 12.74 -15.49
CA LYS A 200 -2.41 13.28 -14.17
C LYS A 200 -1.69 12.60 -13.02
N LEU A 201 -1.27 11.35 -13.20
CA LEU A 201 -0.56 10.58 -12.17
C LEU A 201 0.97 10.64 -12.35
N VAL A 202 1.45 10.45 -13.58
CA VAL A 202 2.88 10.23 -13.85
C VAL A 202 3.53 11.32 -14.69
N GLY A 203 2.81 12.38 -15.04
CA GLY A 203 3.27 13.36 -16.01
C GLY A 203 3.40 12.74 -17.40
N SER A 204 4.33 13.25 -18.23
CA SER A 204 4.60 12.72 -19.56
C SER A 204 5.43 11.42 -19.55
N ALA A 205 5.94 10.99 -18.40
CA ALA A 205 6.80 9.81 -18.28
C ALA A 205 6.02 8.51 -18.57
N LYS A 206 6.65 7.60 -19.30
CA LYS A 206 6.11 6.23 -19.55
C LYS A 206 6.86 5.17 -18.76
N THR A 207 8.07 5.49 -18.33
CA THR A 207 8.96 4.64 -17.54
C THR A 207 9.61 5.48 -16.45
N LEU A 208 10.11 4.84 -15.40
CA LEU A 208 10.95 5.51 -14.41
C LEU A 208 12.28 5.92 -15.05
N ASP A 209 12.78 7.07 -14.63
CA ASP A 209 14.14 7.49 -14.96
C ASP A 209 15.13 6.47 -14.36
N PRO A 210 16.19 6.06 -15.08
CA PRO A 210 17.22 5.16 -14.54
C PRO A 210 17.82 5.62 -13.21
N ASP A 211 17.91 6.94 -13.00
CA ASP A 211 18.45 7.57 -11.81
C ASP A 211 17.44 7.74 -10.66
N THR A 212 16.20 7.23 -10.84
CA THR A 212 15.16 7.28 -9.76
C THR A 212 15.62 6.61 -8.48
N PHE A 213 16.42 5.55 -8.61
CA PHE A 213 16.94 4.81 -7.47
C PHE A 213 18.44 5.10 -7.29
N TRP A 214 18.82 5.46 -6.08
CA TRP A 214 20.20 5.81 -5.77
C TRP A 214 21.12 4.59 -5.85
N GLY A 215 21.90 4.52 -6.93
CA GLY A 215 22.73 3.37 -7.29
C GLY A 215 23.81 3.00 -6.26
N ALA A 216 24.24 3.96 -5.43
CA ALA A 216 25.24 3.70 -4.38
C ALA A 216 24.74 2.80 -3.23
N TYR A 217 23.42 2.48 -3.17
CA TYR A 217 22.82 1.66 -2.12
C TYR A 217 21.99 0.49 -2.66
N ILE A 218 22.09 0.21 -3.96
CA ILE A 218 21.41 -0.94 -4.59
C ILE A 218 22.36 -2.14 -4.61
N GLU A 219 21.91 -3.31 -4.15
CA GLU A 219 22.59 -4.60 -4.27
C GLU A 219 22.33 -5.30 -5.61
#